data_c5fbbda28dd5cd66b913640f4f8c2f93
#
_entry.id   c5fbbda28dd5cd66b913640f4f8c2f93
#
_cell.length_a   1.000
_cell.length_b   1.000
_cell.length_c   1.000
_cell.angle_alpha   90.00
_cell.angle_beta   90.00
_cell.angle_gamma   90.00
#
_symmetry.space_group_name_H-M   'P 1'
#
loop_
_entity.id
_entity.type
_entity.pdbx_description
1 polymer ?
#
loop_
_entity_poly.entity_id
_entity_poly.type
_entity_poly.pdbx_seq_one_letter_code
_entity_poly.pdbx_strand_id
1 'polypeptide(L)'
;MTALIDPKKYTQTLERLRSFFLAKNFYEVHTQNRLSILAACEDPETVATYNYGGSIWPLPQTGQMWLEYELLKNPDAPGFFCLSTSYRAEPNPVPGRHETIFTMFEFEMHGGVEDLKQMEIELCEHLGIPLDAANIKTYGEWQDEYKVRELDHGHEAAIGRGMITEFPEWTSPFWKMSRNDDGTSRKIDVILNGMETIGSAERSTDKEQMRETFYTISDGGYAQILYDNFGKE
;
A
#
# COMPACT_ATOMS: atom_id res chain seq x y z
N MET A 1 2.04 23.52 5.21
CA MET A 1 1.76 23.28 6.65
C MET A 1 0.95 22.01 6.69
N THR A 2 1.46 20.94 7.29
CA THR A 2 0.71 19.68 7.48
C THR A 2 -0.59 19.98 8.21
N ALA A 3 -1.71 19.50 7.71
CA ALA A 3 -3.00 19.68 8.38
C ALA A 3 -2.93 19.05 9.79
N LEU A 4 -3.33 19.79 10.81
CA LEU A 4 -3.37 19.25 12.16
C LEU A 4 -4.48 18.20 12.23
N ILE A 5 -4.10 16.98 12.60
CA ILE A 5 -5.05 15.90 12.83
C ILE A 5 -5.87 16.20 14.08
N ASP A 6 -7.20 16.11 13.98
CA ASP A 6 -8.10 16.19 15.15
C ASP A 6 -7.84 14.97 16.07
N PRO A 7 -7.30 15.15 17.28
CA PRO A 7 -6.92 14.04 18.14
C PRO A 7 -8.09 13.13 18.52
N LYS A 8 -9.30 13.68 18.63
CA LYS A 8 -10.48 12.90 18.98
C LYS A 8 -10.90 11.99 17.83
N LYS A 9 -10.95 12.51 16.61
CA LYS A 9 -11.26 11.73 15.40
C LYS A 9 -10.19 10.66 15.16
N TYR A 10 -8.92 11.04 15.30
CA TYR A 10 -7.79 10.13 15.18
C TYR A 10 -7.91 8.94 16.14
N THR A 11 -8.14 9.21 17.45
CA THR A 11 -8.34 8.15 18.44
C THR A 11 -9.49 7.23 18.05
N GLN A 12 -10.65 7.79 17.72
CA GLN A 12 -11.83 7.01 17.33
C GLN A 12 -11.60 6.14 16.10
N THR A 13 -10.87 6.65 15.11
CA THR A 13 -10.53 5.89 13.89
C THR A 13 -9.61 4.73 14.24
N LEU A 14 -8.55 4.97 15.02
CA LEU A 14 -7.63 3.91 15.41
C LEU A 14 -8.29 2.84 16.29
N GLU A 15 -9.17 3.21 17.21
CA GLU A 15 -9.94 2.25 18.00
C GLU A 15 -10.79 1.34 17.11
N ARG A 16 -11.46 1.90 16.10
CA ARG A 16 -12.24 1.11 15.13
C ARG A 16 -11.36 0.19 14.30
N LEU A 17 -10.26 0.69 13.75
CA LEU A 17 -9.32 -0.11 12.97
C LEU A 17 -8.78 -1.29 13.81
N ARG A 18 -8.26 -1.01 15.01
CA ARG A 18 -7.77 -2.05 15.91
C ARG A 18 -8.84 -3.07 16.29
N SER A 19 -10.06 -2.61 16.63
CA SER A 19 -11.15 -3.52 17.00
C SER A 19 -11.51 -4.48 15.88
N PHE A 20 -11.48 -4.04 14.63
CA PHE A 20 -11.73 -4.89 13.47
C PHE A 20 -10.70 -6.02 13.33
N PHE A 21 -9.41 -5.69 13.34
CA PHE A 21 -8.36 -6.68 13.16
C PHE A 21 -8.20 -7.60 14.39
N LEU A 22 -8.33 -7.07 15.61
CA LEU A 22 -8.30 -7.88 16.83
C LEU A 22 -9.47 -8.85 16.90
N ALA A 23 -10.67 -8.48 16.43
CA ALA A 23 -11.81 -9.39 16.34
C ALA A 23 -11.58 -10.57 15.37
N LYS A 24 -10.68 -10.40 14.40
CA LYS A 24 -10.21 -11.43 13.45
C LYS A 24 -8.97 -12.18 13.96
N ASN A 25 -8.56 -11.96 15.23
CA ASN A 25 -7.39 -12.53 15.87
C ASN A 25 -6.04 -12.16 15.24
N PHE A 26 -5.95 -11.01 14.57
CA PHE A 26 -4.68 -10.48 14.07
C PHE A 26 -3.84 -9.96 15.25
N TYR A 27 -2.53 -9.99 15.07
CA TYR A 27 -1.57 -9.48 16.05
C TYR A 27 -1.04 -8.11 15.63
N GLU A 28 -1.01 -7.15 16.58
CA GLU A 28 -0.36 -5.86 16.35
C GLU A 28 1.15 -5.98 16.55
N VAL A 29 1.94 -5.46 15.61
CA VAL A 29 3.40 -5.43 15.69
C VAL A 29 3.91 -4.00 15.54
N HIS A 30 5.08 -3.74 16.12
CA HIS A 30 5.74 -2.44 16.01
C HIS A 30 6.89 -2.53 14.99
N THR A 31 6.76 -1.84 13.87
CA THR A 31 7.70 -1.90 12.74
C THR A 31 8.73 -0.78 12.73
N GLN A 32 8.42 0.36 13.34
CA GLN A 32 9.20 1.60 13.25
C GLN A 32 10.55 1.56 13.99
N ASN A 33 10.78 0.58 14.84
CA ASN A 33 12.04 0.40 15.56
C ASN A 33 13.07 -0.50 14.84
N ARG A 34 12.74 -0.93 13.62
CA ARG A 34 13.57 -1.83 12.82
C ARG A 34 14.32 -1.03 11.75
N LEU A 35 15.62 -0.81 11.99
CA LEU A 35 16.49 -0.16 11.02
C LEU A 35 16.81 -1.13 9.89
N SER A 36 16.36 -0.85 8.68
CA SER A 36 16.56 -1.71 7.53
C SER A 36 16.19 -0.99 6.22
N ILE A 37 16.84 -1.39 5.14
CA ILE A 37 16.45 -1.01 3.77
C ILE A 37 15.00 -1.43 3.44
N LEU A 38 14.47 -2.46 4.08
CA LEU A 38 13.08 -2.89 3.90
C LEU A 38 12.05 -1.79 4.18
N ALA A 39 12.44 -0.76 4.94
CA ALA A 39 11.59 0.41 5.17
C ALA A 39 11.44 1.32 3.93
N ALA A 40 12.33 1.20 2.93
CA ALA A 40 12.34 1.99 1.69
C ALA A 40 11.71 1.27 0.49
N CYS A 41 10.81 0.34 0.72
CA CYS A 41 10.28 -0.56 -0.30
C CYS A 41 9.08 -0.03 -1.08
N GLU A 42 8.58 1.14 -0.75
CA GLU A 42 7.38 1.69 -1.40
C GLU A 42 7.73 2.41 -2.69
N ASP A 43 8.46 3.51 -2.58
CA ASP A 43 8.87 4.35 -3.69
C ASP A 43 10.30 4.86 -3.46
N PRO A 44 11.29 4.34 -4.20
CA PRO A 44 12.69 4.71 -3.99
C PRO A 44 13.01 6.16 -4.37
N GLU A 45 12.24 6.79 -5.28
CA GLU A 45 12.45 8.17 -5.67
C GLU A 45 12.11 9.17 -4.56
N THR A 46 11.27 8.75 -3.62
CA THR A 46 10.85 9.57 -2.47
C THR A 46 11.53 9.16 -1.16
N VAL A 47 12.57 8.33 -1.20
CA VAL A 47 13.31 7.90 -0.01
C VAL A 47 14.01 9.07 0.66
N ALA A 48 13.65 9.35 1.90
CA ALA A 48 14.42 10.20 2.79
C ALA A 48 15.36 9.35 3.65
N THR A 49 16.54 9.90 3.98
CA THR A 49 17.55 9.17 4.77
C THR A 49 17.89 9.92 6.04
N TYR A 50 18.40 9.18 7.04
CA TYR A 50 18.97 9.76 8.25
C TYR A 50 20.22 9.01 8.69
N ASN A 51 21.11 9.70 9.43
CA ASN A 51 22.30 9.09 9.99
C ASN A 51 22.01 8.65 11.42
N TYR A 52 22.24 7.37 11.71
CA TYR A 52 22.15 6.84 13.06
C TYR A 52 23.26 5.83 13.32
N GLY A 53 24.02 6.05 14.39
CA GLY A 53 25.14 5.17 14.77
C GLY A 53 26.29 5.13 13.75
N GLY A 54 26.44 6.18 12.93
CA GLY A 54 27.47 6.25 11.88
C GLY A 54 27.08 5.57 10.56
N SER A 55 25.87 5.03 10.46
CA SER A 55 25.32 4.44 9.23
C SER A 55 24.14 5.26 8.72
N ILE A 56 23.94 5.25 7.40
CA ILE A 56 22.79 5.88 6.74
C ILE A 56 21.68 4.86 6.62
N TRP A 57 20.49 5.24 7.04
CA TRP A 57 19.28 4.44 7.02
C TRP A 57 18.16 5.19 6.31
N PRO A 58 17.23 4.50 5.62
CA PRO A 58 16.03 5.13 5.13
C PRO A 58 15.08 5.49 6.28
N LEU A 59 14.45 6.65 6.18
CA LEU A 59 13.23 6.89 6.96
C LEU A 59 12.13 5.96 6.46
N PRO A 60 11.32 5.38 7.35
CA PRO A 60 10.29 4.44 6.96
C PRO A 60 9.28 5.03 5.98
N GLN A 61 9.02 4.33 4.89
CA GLN A 61 7.89 4.62 3.98
C GLN A 61 6.70 3.72 4.29
N THR A 62 6.96 2.49 4.74
CA THR A 62 5.95 1.47 5.01
C THR A 62 6.43 0.51 6.09
N GLY A 63 5.51 -0.14 6.78
CA GLY A 63 5.77 -1.28 7.66
C GLY A 63 5.53 -2.64 7.00
N GLN A 64 5.07 -2.64 5.75
CA GLN A 64 4.56 -3.80 5.04
C GLN A 64 5.55 -4.97 4.97
N MET A 65 6.81 -4.72 4.58
CA MET A 65 7.81 -5.79 4.48
C MET A 65 8.09 -6.48 5.84
N TRP A 66 7.89 -5.76 6.95
CA TRP A 66 7.98 -6.32 8.28
C TRP A 66 6.77 -7.13 8.67
N LEU A 67 5.57 -6.75 8.19
CA LEU A 67 4.35 -7.54 8.37
C LEU A 67 4.45 -8.87 7.60
N GLU A 68 4.93 -8.85 6.36
CA GLU A 68 5.21 -10.05 5.59
C GLU A 68 6.25 -10.96 6.28
N TYR A 69 7.33 -10.37 6.81
CA TYR A 69 8.33 -11.11 7.56
C TYR A 69 7.74 -11.82 8.78
N GLU A 70 6.86 -11.13 9.53
CA GLU A 70 6.16 -11.75 10.67
C GLU A 70 5.23 -12.87 10.21
N LEU A 71 4.51 -12.70 9.11
CA LEU A 71 3.63 -13.72 8.56
C LEU A 71 4.40 -14.98 8.12
N LEU A 72 5.54 -14.79 7.44
CA LEU A 72 6.42 -15.89 7.04
C LEU A 72 7.02 -16.64 8.23
N LYS A 73 7.33 -15.93 9.31
CA LYS A 73 7.87 -16.55 10.54
C LYS A 73 6.82 -17.23 11.40
N ASN A 74 5.57 -16.82 11.29
CA ASN A 74 4.46 -17.31 12.10
C ASN A 74 3.30 -17.73 11.17
N PRO A 75 3.46 -18.82 10.39
CA PRO A 75 2.52 -19.22 9.36
C PRO A 75 1.13 -19.62 9.89
N ASP A 76 1.02 -19.90 11.18
CA ASP A 76 -0.26 -20.22 11.83
C ASP A 76 -1.03 -18.97 12.31
N ALA A 77 -0.43 -17.78 12.22
CA ALA A 77 -1.08 -16.54 12.61
C ALA A 77 -2.12 -16.15 11.56
N PRO A 78 -3.32 -15.70 11.93
CA PRO A 78 -4.33 -15.21 10.97
C PRO A 78 -3.87 -14.01 10.16
N GLY A 79 -3.04 -13.17 10.77
CA GLY A 79 -2.47 -11.98 10.14
C GLY A 79 -1.81 -11.04 11.15
N PHE A 80 -1.19 -10.03 10.63
CA PHE A 80 -0.51 -8.98 11.40
C PHE A 80 -0.96 -7.61 10.93
N PHE A 81 -0.92 -6.63 11.82
CA PHE A 81 -1.13 -5.23 11.47
C PHE A 81 -0.18 -4.32 12.26
N CYS A 82 0.03 -3.11 11.74
CA CYS A 82 0.78 -2.09 12.46
C CYS A 82 0.21 -0.69 12.19
N LEU A 83 0.55 0.20 13.11
CA LEU A 83 0.43 1.63 12.93
C LEU A 83 1.84 2.15 12.64
N SER A 84 2.05 2.74 11.49
CA SER A 84 3.34 3.27 11.05
C SER A 84 3.24 4.75 10.69
N THR A 85 4.40 5.39 10.50
CA THR A 85 4.49 6.73 9.91
C THR A 85 5.25 6.60 8.60
N SER A 86 4.62 7.01 7.51
CA SER A 86 5.26 7.11 6.20
C SER A 86 5.98 8.44 6.06
N TYR A 87 7.23 8.40 5.61
CA TYR A 87 8.04 9.56 5.25
C TYR A 87 8.34 9.51 3.76
N ARG A 88 7.76 10.43 3.00
CA ARG A 88 7.94 10.52 1.55
C ARG A 88 8.52 11.88 1.18
N ALA A 89 9.74 11.87 0.66
CA ALA A 89 10.39 13.09 0.19
C ALA A 89 9.91 13.45 -1.22
N GLU A 90 8.60 13.64 -1.37
CA GLU A 90 7.97 13.99 -2.65
C GLU A 90 8.60 15.26 -3.24
N PRO A 91 9.16 15.21 -4.44
CA PRO A 91 9.79 16.39 -5.05
C PRO A 91 8.77 17.45 -5.45
N ASN A 92 7.55 17.06 -5.81
CA ASN A 92 6.49 17.95 -6.27
C ASN A 92 5.13 17.56 -5.64
N PRO A 93 4.96 17.71 -4.32
CA PRO A 93 3.73 17.30 -3.66
C PRO A 93 2.54 18.16 -4.11
N VAL A 94 1.43 17.51 -4.48
CA VAL A 94 0.18 18.17 -4.82
C VAL A 94 -0.57 18.56 -3.54
N PRO A 95 -0.77 19.86 -3.27
CA PRO A 95 -1.47 20.30 -2.06
C PRO A 95 -2.86 19.66 -1.93
N GLY A 96 -3.16 19.09 -0.75
CA GLY A 96 -4.44 18.44 -0.45
C GLY A 96 -4.55 16.99 -0.95
N ARG A 97 -3.56 16.48 -1.67
CA ARG A 97 -3.47 15.07 -2.07
C ARG A 97 -2.22 14.39 -1.53
N HIS A 98 -1.06 15.04 -1.62
CA HIS A 98 0.21 14.45 -1.21
C HIS A 98 0.66 15.06 0.12
N GLU A 99 0.58 14.25 1.17
CA GLU A 99 1.24 14.54 2.44
C GLU A 99 2.63 13.88 2.42
N THR A 100 3.64 14.59 2.89
CA THR A 100 5.01 14.07 2.93
C THR A 100 5.33 13.27 4.19
N ILE A 101 4.54 13.44 5.23
CA ILE A 101 4.61 12.69 6.48
C ILE A 101 3.19 12.42 6.93
N PHE A 102 2.81 11.15 7.01
CA PHE A 102 1.46 10.77 7.39
C PHE A 102 1.43 9.41 8.10
N THR A 103 0.36 9.19 8.85
CA THR A 103 0.12 7.93 9.53
C THR A 103 -0.48 6.91 8.57
N MET A 104 0.07 5.70 8.57
CA MET A 104 -0.48 4.54 7.87
C MET A 104 -0.93 3.48 8.86
N PHE A 105 -2.06 2.85 8.58
CA PHE A 105 -2.48 1.62 9.23
C PHE A 105 -2.39 0.50 8.18
N GLU A 106 -1.53 -0.47 8.43
CA GLU A 106 -1.17 -1.49 7.45
C GLU A 106 -1.48 -2.87 8.01
N PHE A 107 -1.84 -3.81 7.15
CA PHE A 107 -2.05 -5.20 7.54
C PHE A 107 -1.54 -6.17 6.47
N GLU A 108 -1.26 -7.39 6.89
CA GLU A 108 -0.85 -8.50 6.04
C GLU A 108 -1.53 -9.78 6.51
N MET A 109 -2.01 -10.61 5.58
CA MET A 109 -2.77 -11.82 5.87
C MET A 109 -2.49 -12.93 4.85
N HIS A 110 -2.83 -14.16 5.21
CA HIS A 110 -2.90 -15.25 4.25
C HIS A 110 -4.16 -15.13 3.38
N GLY A 111 -4.04 -15.54 2.12
CA GLY A 111 -5.14 -15.55 1.16
C GLY A 111 -4.74 -14.96 -0.19
N GLY A 112 -5.68 -14.92 -1.12
CA GLY A 112 -5.52 -14.32 -2.43
C GLY A 112 -6.24 -12.98 -2.54
N VAL A 113 -6.28 -12.44 -3.75
CA VAL A 113 -6.89 -11.12 -4.03
C VAL A 113 -8.38 -11.07 -3.69
N GLU A 114 -9.11 -12.19 -3.82
CA GLU A 114 -10.53 -12.20 -3.46
C GLU A 114 -10.75 -12.18 -1.94
N ASP A 115 -9.89 -12.84 -1.16
CA ASP A 115 -9.93 -12.75 0.31
C ASP A 115 -9.59 -11.34 0.77
N LEU A 116 -8.62 -10.69 0.12
CA LEU A 116 -8.22 -9.32 0.37
C LEU A 116 -9.37 -8.34 0.05
N LYS A 117 -9.99 -8.48 -1.10
CA LYS A 117 -11.15 -7.69 -1.53
C LYS A 117 -12.31 -7.79 -0.52
N GLN A 118 -12.62 -9.01 -0.08
CA GLN A 118 -13.65 -9.23 0.93
C GLN A 118 -13.29 -8.59 2.27
N MET A 119 -12.01 -8.71 2.71
CA MET A 119 -11.52 -8.08 3.92
C MET A 119 -11.70 -6.56 3.91
N GLU A 120 -11.40 -5.92 2.79
CA GLU A 120 -11.52 -4.46 2.62
C GLU A 120 -12.98 -3.98 2.57
N ILE A 121 -13.87 -4.76 1.95
CA ILE A 121 -15.31 -4.49 1.99
C ILE A 121 -15.81 -4.53 3.45
N GLU A 122 -15.49 -5.60 4.18
CA GLU A 122 -15.87 -5.74 5.59
C GLU A 122 -15.27 -4.63 6.48
N LEU A 123 -14.02 -4.22 6.21
CA LEU A 123 -13.37 -3.11 6.90
C LEU A 123 -14.13 -1.80 6.66
N CYS A 124 -14.47 -1.50 5.42
CA CYS A 124 -15.24 -0.28 5.07
C CYS A 124 -16.62 -0.28 5.73
N GLU A 125 -17.30 -1.42 5.77
CA GLU A 125 -18.59 -1.58 6.48
C GLU A 125 -18.43 -1.34 7.99
N HIS A 126 -17.41 -1.95 8.60
CA HIS A 126 -17.10 -1.78 10.03
C HIS A 126 -16.80 -0.30 10.39
N LEU A 127 -16.12 0.40 9.49
CA LEU A 127 -15.83 1.82 9.67
C LEU A 127 -17.07 2.71 9.46
N GLY A 128 -18.18 2.15 8.96
CA GLY A 128 -19.40 2.89 8.65
C GLY A 128 -19.33 3.68 7.34
N ILE A 129 -18.45 3.24 6.44
CA ILE A 129 -18.22 3.83 5.10
C ILE A 129 -18.40 2.71 4.04
N PRO A 130 -19.58 2.09 3.93
CA PRO A 130 -19.78 1.00 2.99
C PRO A 130 -19.50 1.45 1.55
N LEU A 131 -18.90 0.56 0.76
CA LEU A 131 -18.66 0.79 -0.65
C LEU A 131 -19.96 0.64 -1.44
N ASP A 132 -20.05 1.34 -2.57
CA ASP A 132 -21.13 1.12 -3.53
C ASP A 132 -20.76 -0.10 -4.40
N ALA A 133 -21.55 -1.16 -4.32
CA ALA A 133 -21.29 -2.38 -5.07
C ALA A 133 -21.27 -2.16 -6.61
N ALA A 134 -21.98 -1.16 -7.12
CA ALA A 134 -21.94 -0.79 -8.53
C ALA A 134 -20.62 -0.15 -8.95
N ASN A 135 -19.84 0.33 -7.97
CA ASN A 135 -18.55 0.99 -8.16
C ASN A 135 -17.36 0.08 -7.82
N ILE A 136 -17.56 -1.24 -7.75
CA ILE A 136 -16.48 -2.23 -7.60
C ILE A 136 -16.24 -2.83 -8.98
N LYS A 137 -15.17 -2.37 -9.66
CA LYS A 137 -14.89 -2.74 -11.06
C LYS A 137 -13.38 -2.89 -11.27
N THR A 138 -13.02 -3.62 -12.33
CA THR A 138 -11.64 -3.67 -12.81
C THR A 138 -11.22 -2.33 -13.43
N TYR A 139 -9.92 -2.12 -13.54
CA TYR A 139 -9.36 -0.95 -14.22
C TYR A 139 -9.88 -0.85 -15.66
N GLY A 140 -9.95 -2.00 -16.37
CA GLY A 140 -10.47 -2.08 -17.73
C GLY A 140 -11.94 -1.70 -17.84
N GLU A 141 -12.79 -2.14 -16.92
CA GLU A 141 -14.21 -1.75 -16.89
C GLU A 141 -14.38 -0.25 -16.65
N TRP A 142 -13.55 0.35 -15.78
CA TRP A 142 -13.55 1.80 -15.58
C TRP A 142 -13.04 2.56 -16.81
N GLN A 143 -12.00 2.04 -17.51
CA GLN A 143 -11.53 2.62 -18.78
C GLN A 143 -12.66 2.66 -19.82
N ASP A 144 -13.41 1.57 -19.95
CA ASP A 144 -14.53 1.44 -20.90
C ASP A 144 -15.67 2.39 -20.56
N GLU A 145 -15.99 2.53 -19.27
CA GLU A 145 -17.05 3.41 -18.81
C GLU A 145 -16.73 4.89 -19.08
N TYR A 146 -15.53 5.32 -18.70
CA TYR A 146 -15.08 6.71 -18.89
C TYR A 146 -14.55 6.99 -20.29
N LYS A 147 -14.33 5.95 -21.12
CA LYS A 147 -13.74 6.04 -22.48
C LYS A 147 -12.37 6.70 -22.47
N VAL A 148 -11.54 6.33 -21.52
CA VAL A 148 -10.18 6.85 -21.34
C VAL A 148 -9.17 5.72 -21.36
N ARG A 149 -7.92 6.05 -21.69
CA ARG A 149 -6.80 5.11 -21.57
C ARG A 149 -6.28 5.02 -20.14
N GLU A 150 -6.30 6.13 -19.40
CA GLU A 150 -5.73 6.25 -18.08
C GLU A 150 -6.73 6.89 -17.13
N LEU A 151 -6.89 6.28 -15.96
CA LEU A 151 -7.68 6.86 -14.88
C LEU A 151 -6.85 7.91 -14.16
N ASP A 152 -7.46 9.03 -13.83
CA ASP A 152 -6.87 10.12 -13.09
C ASP A 152 -7.69 10.46 -11.84
N HIS A 153 -7.22 11.43 -11.07
CA HIS A 153 -7.89 11.89 -9.86
C HIS A 153 -9.32 12.43 -10.10
N GLY A 154 -9.64 12.88 -11.30
CA GLY A 154 -11.02 13.29 -11.65
C GLY A 154 -11.95 12.09 -11.76
N HIS A 155 -11.46 10.97 -12.28
CA HIS A 155 -12.20 9.71 -12.35
C HIS A 155 -12.39 9.12 -10.94
N GLU A 156 -11.35 9.12 -10.09
CA GLU A 156 -11.49 8.71 -8.68
C GLU A 156 -12.55 9.55 -7.95
N ALA A 157 -12.54 10.87 -8.16
CA ALA A 157 -13.54 11.76 -7.59
C ALA A 157 -14.98 11.41 -8.05
N ALA A 158 -15.13 10.97 -9.29
CA ALA A 158 -16.42 10.53 -9.83
C ALA A 158 -16.87 9.17 -9.29
N ILE A 159 -15.95 8.22 -9.03
CA ILE A 159 -16.22 6.95 -8.37
C ILE A 159 -16.76 7.18 -6.96
N GLY A 160 -16.20 8.13 -6.23
CA GLY A 160 -16.65 8.55 -4.91
C GLY A 160 -16.40 7.50 -3.82
N ARG A 161 -17.07 6.33 -3.87
CA ARG A 161 -16.86 5.17 -3.00
C ARG A 161 -16.94 3.88 -3.81
N GLY A 162 -15.83 3.18 -3.94
CA GLY A 162 -15.75 1.96 -4.75
C GLY A 162 -14.38 1.33 -4.70
N MET A 163 -14.11 0.47 -5.67
CA MET A 163 -12.80 -0.18 -5.86
C MET A 163 -12.39 -0.13 -7.33
N ILE A 164 -11.09 -0.04 -7.53
CA ILE A 164 -10.42 -0.30 -8.81
C ILE A 164 -9.56 -1.54 -8.60
N THR A 165 -9.74 -2.58 -9.42
CA THR A 165 -8.99 -3.83 -9.33
C THR A 165 -8.30 -4.16 -10.65
N GLU A 166 -7.38 -5.11 -10.66
CA GLU A 166 -6.73 -5.63 -11.88
C GLU A 166 -6.04 -4.54 -12.73
N PHE A 167 -4.97 -3.99 -12.18
CA PHE A 167 -4.24 -2.89 -12.79
C PHE A 167 -3.37 -3.38 -13.95
N PRO A 168 -3.44 -2.74 -15.14
CA PRO A 168 -2.56 -3.06 -16.27
C PRO A 168 -1.07 -2.80 -15.95
N GLU A 169 -0.17 -3.58 -16.51
CA GLU A 169 1.27 -3.48 -16.27
C GLU A 169 1.85 -2.09 -16.60
N TRP A 170 1.31 -1.41 -17.60
CA TRP A 170 1.76 -0.06 -17.97
C TRP A 170 1.45 1.03 -16.90
N THR A 171 0.63 0.72 -15.88
CA THR A 171 0.44 1.58 -14.69
C THR A 171 1.54 1.40 -13.66
N SER A 172 2.58 0.61 -13.97
CA SER A 172 3.74 0.33 -13.13
C SER A 172 3.38 -0.21 -11.73
N PRO A 173 2.57 -1.28 -11.64
CA PRO A 173 2.29 -1.90 -10.35
C PRO A 173 3.57 -2.43 -9.71
N PHE A 174 3.60 -2.41 -8.38
CA PHE A 174 4.80 -2.75 -7.63
C PHE A 174 5.36 -4.14 -7.96
N TRP A 175 6.69 -4.28 -7.99
CA TRP A 175 7.41 -5.45 -8.49
C TRP A 175 7.01 -6.79 -7.84
N LYS A 176 6.59 -6.78 -6.59
CA LYS A 176 6.23 -8.01 -5.86
C LYS A 176 4.72 -8.31 -5.86
N MET A 177 3.91 -7.57 -6.58
CA MET A 177 2.49 -7.91 -6.76
C MET A 177 2.34 -9.12 -7.68
N SER A 178 1.40 -9.99 -7.38
CA SER A 178 1.03 -11.12 -8.23
C SER A 178 0.41 -10.62 -9.54
N ARG A 179 0.61 -11.38 -10.62
CA ARG A 179 0.05 -11.09 -11.95
C ARG A 179 -0.98 -12.13 -12.35
N ASN A 180 -2.01 -11.69 -13.06
CA ASN A 180 -2.96 -12.56 -13.75
C ASN A 180 -2.36 -13.08 -15.07
N ASP A 181 -2.98 -14.08 -15.68
CA ASP A 181 -2.53 -14.66 -16.94
C ASP A 181 -2.58 -13.65 -18.12
N ASP A 182 -3.43 -12.64 -18.03
CA ASP A 182 -3.55 -11.55 -19.00
C ASP A 182 -2.54 -10.43 -18.82
N GLY A 183 -1.66 -10.52 -17.81
CA GLY A 183 -0.64 -9.55 -17.48
C GLY A 183 -1.11 -8.39 -16.62
N THR A 184 -2.37 -8.37 -16.17
CA THR A 184 -2.78 -7.40 -15.15
C THR A 184 -2.25 -7.79 -13.78
N SER A 185 -2.04 -6.81 -12.89
CA SER A 185 -1.65 -7.06 -11.51
C SER A 185 -2.86 -7.27 -10.61
N ARG A 186 -2.73 -8.12 -9.62
CA ARG A 186 -3.75 -8.37 -8.59
C ARG A 186 -3.71 -7.29 -7.50
N LYS A 187 -3.81 -6.04 -7.96
CA LYS A 187 -3.85 -4.83 -7.13
C LYS A 187 -5.30 -4.40 -6.90
N ILE A 188 -5.55 -3.82 -5.73
CA ILE A 188 -6.82 -3.19 -5.36
C ILE A 188 -6.53 -1.79 -4.81
N ASP A 189 -7.24 -0.80 -5.34
CA ASP A 189 -7.33 0.53 -4.75
C ASP A 189 -8.76 0.78 -4.29
N VAL A 190 -8.93 1.00 -2.98
CA VAL A 190 -10.23 1.41 -2.42
C VAL A 190 -10.34 2.92 -2.46
N ILE A 191 -11.35 3.39 -3.14
CA ILE A 191 -11.66 4.80 -3.28
C ILE A 191 -12.70 5.19 -2.23
N LEU A 192 -12.33 6.12 -1.33
CA LEU A 192 -13.22 6.71 -0.34
C LEU A 192 -13.21 8.23 -0.49
N ASN A 193 -14.40 8.81 -0.58
CA ASN A 193 -14.59 10.25 -0.81
C ASN A 193 -13.84 10.77 -2.06
N GLY A 194 -13.75 9.94 -3.09
CA GLY A 194 -13.12 10.30 -4.35
C GLY A 194 -11.59 10.32 -4.35
N MET A 195 -10.97 9.58 -3.44
CA MET A 195 -9.51 9.48 -3.35
C MET A 195 -9.11 8.05 -2.95
N GLU A 196 -8.04 7.53 -3.55
CA GLU A 196 -7.40 6.30 -3.08
C GLU A 196 -7.07 6.43 -1.59
N THR A 197 -7.63 5.54 -0.79
CA THR A 197 -7.47 5.55 0.67
C THR A 197 -6.82 4.27 1.18
N ILE A 198 -7.03 3.14 0.49
CA ILE A 198 -6.37 1.88 0.76
C ILE A 198 -5.78 1.41 -0.57
N GLY A 199 -4.47 1.18 -0.61
CA GLY A 199 -3.79 0.51 -1.70
C GLY A 199 -3.32 -0.87 -1.22
N SER A 200 -3.65 -1.93 -1.94
CA SER A 200 -3.33 -3.29 -1.56
C SER A 200 -3.06 -4.20 -2.75
N ALA A 201 -2.47 -5.37 -2.52
CA ALA A 201 -2.28 -6.36 -3.57
C ALA A 201 -1.99 -7.76 -3.01
N GLU A 202 -2.33 -8.77 -3.79
CA GLU A 202 -1.81 -10.12 -3.58
C GLU A 202 -0.32 -10.15 -3.95
N ARG A 203 0.50 -10.76 -3.07
CA ARG A 203 1.95 -10.87 -3.28
C ARG A 203 2.28 -12.06 -4.18
N SER A 204 3.22 -11.87 -5.10
CA SER A 204 3.75 -12.97 -5.90
C SER A 204 4.48 -13.98 -5.00
N THR A 205 4.31 -15.26 -5.29
CA THR A 205 5.09 -16.35 -4.73
C THR A 205 6.17 -16.85 -5.69
N ASP A 206 6.21 -16.31 -6.91
CA ASP A 206 7.22 -16.61 -7.92
C ASP A 206 8.46 -15.73 -7.71
N LYS A 207 9.49 -16.32 -7.08
CA LYS A 207 10.73 -15.61 -6.76
C LYS A 207 11.52 -15.17 -7.98
N GLU A 208 11.43 -15.89 -9.11
CA GLU A 208 12.14 -15.53 -10.33
C GLU A 208 11.44 -14.34 -11.01
N GLN A 209 10.11 -14.36 -11.08
CA GLN A 209 9.33 -13.22 -11.55
C GLN A 209 9.58 -11.98 -10.68
N MET A 210 9.53 -12.11 -9.36
CA MET A 210 9.81 -11.00 -8.44
C MET A 210 11.21 -10.43 -8.65
N ARG A 211 12.21 -11.30 -8.84
CA ARG A 211 13.59 -10.88 -9.10
C ARG A 211 13.70 -10.12 -10.42
N GLU A 212 13.11 -10.64 -11.49
CA GLU A 212 13.11 -9.98 -12.79
C GLU A 212 12.44 -8.61 -12.70
N THR A 213 11.25 -8.54 -12.14
CA THR A 213 10.49 -7.30 -12.02
C THR A 213 11.21 -6.28 -11.14
N PHE A 214 11.87 -6.70 -10.04
CA PHE A 214 12.67 -5.82 -9.21
C PHE A 214 13.78 -5.09 -9.98
N TYR A 215 14.40 -5.77 -10.94
CA TYR A 215 15.47 -5.19 -11.76
C TYR A 215 14.98 -4.45 -13.01
N THR A 216 13.73 -4.61 -13.39
CA THR A 216 13.18 -4.01 -14.62
C THR A 216 12.18 -2.89 -14.36
N ILE A 217 11.53 -2.88 -13.20
CA ILE A 217 10.56 -1.83 -12.85
C ILE A 217 11.19 -0.43 -12.93
N SER A 218 10.45 0.53 -13.41
CA SER A 218 10.93 1.92 -13.62
C SER A 218 12.19 1.97 -14.51
N ASP A 219 12.22 1.14 -15.56
CA ASP A 219 13.39 1.00 -16.47
C ASP A 219 14.70 0.67 -15.73
N GLY A 220 14.60 -0.09 -14.63
CA GLY A 220 15.72 -0.45 -13.77
C GLY A 220 16.10 0.61 -12.73
N GLY A 221 15.43 1.73 -12.72
CA GLY A 221 15.70 2.84 -11.79
C GLY A 221 15.49 2.47 -10.33
N TYR A 222 14.48 1.62 -10.05
CA TYR A 222 14.18 1.19 -8.68
C TYR A 222 15.38 0.57 -7.97
N ALA A 223 15.93 -0.49 -8.54
CA ALA A 223 17.08 -1.18 -7.97
C ALA A 223 18.31 -0.27 -7.89
N GLN A 224 18.54 0.55 -8.93
CA GLN A 224 19.69 1.46 -8.98
C GLN A 224 19.65 2.49 -7.85
N ILE A 225 18.51 3.13 -7.61
CA ILE A 225 18.35 4.12 -6.52
C ILE A 225 18.61 3.49 -5.15
N LEU A 226 18.10 2.28 -4.91
CA LEU A 226 18.35 1.59 -3.66
C LEU A 226 19.84 1.25 -3.47
N TYR A 227 20.52 0.80 -4.52
CA TYR A 227 21.95 0.49 -4.45
C TYR A 227 22.83 1.72 -4.29
N ASP A 228 22.48 2.82 -4.93
CA ASP A 228 23.22 4.07 -4.82
C ASP A 228 23.12 4.67 -3.41
N ASN A 229 21.99 4.52 -2.75
CA ASN A 229 21.78 5.03 -1.40
C ASN A 229 22.30 4.09 -0.29
N PHE A 230 22.18 2.77 -0.46
CA PHE A 230 22.37 1.80 0.63
C PHE A 230 23.40 0.69 0.32
N GLY A 231 23.94 0.63 -0.90
CA GLY A 231 24.85 -0.44 -1.32
C GLY A 231 24.13 -1.72 -1.77
N LYS A 232 24.91 -2.69 -2.23
CA LYS A 232 24.42 -3.97 -2.76
C LYS A 232 24.45 -5.13 -1.76
N GLU A 233 24.94 -4.88 -0.54
CA GLU A 233 25.11 -5.88 0.51
C GLU A 233 24.06 -5.77 1.60
#